data_a626a85c928e3d864f84e9868ca78a47
#
_entry.id   a626a85c928e3d864f84e9868ca78a47
#
_cell.length_a   1.000
_cell.length_b   1.000
_cell.length_c   1.000
_cell.angle_alpha   90.00
_cell.angle_beta   90.00
_cell.angle_gamma   90.00
#
_symmetry.space_group_name_H-M   'P 1'
#
loop_
_entity.id
_entity.type
_entity.pdbx_description
1 polymer ?
#
loop_
_entity_poly.entity_id
_entity_poly.type
_entity_poly.pdbx_seq_one_letter_code
_entity_poly.pdbx_strand_id
1 'polypeptide(L)'
;MISDPAFSRLGLGITGPHASLAVPKQATIRLIREAVGLGVTLFDTGPAYGRGEGEKRLGEALSALPREKAFIATKAGIHVGRYRDFSPGAIEMSLKGSLKRLRTPHVDLLLLHGPAAHELTDKLITRLSVLRERGLARHIGVCGRGPEIAAALDTGAFDAVMAPVNPSISDAATAQLDRARSAGVSVIGIEAMAGAQASSSLPRSIGDIWYLARAAKQRLTGQAPARGETSREAALDWALAHPATDSVLCLTTRQAHLAANAQRAGLEAKAAIT
;
A
#
# COMPACT_ATOMS: atom_id res chain seq x y z
N MET A 1 -16.86 -6.41 2.59
CA MET A 1 -15.44 -6.70 2.95
C MET A 1 -14.86 -7.66 1.93
N ILE A 2 -13.59 -7.44 1.59
CA ILE A 2 -12.82 -8.43 0.86
C ILE A 2 -12.76 -9.67 1.77
N SER A 3 -13.32 -10.80 1.30
CA SER A 3 -13.57 -11.98 2.13
C SER A 3 -12.27 -12.63 2.61
N ASP A 4 -12.28 -13.07 3.86
CA ASP A 4 -11.21 -13.73 4.59
C ASP A 4 -10.84 -15.09 3.97
N PRO A 5 -9.54 -15.45 3.90
CA PRO A 5 -8.36 -14.62 4.18
C PRO A 5 -7.70 -14.14 2.89
N ALA A 6 -8.24 -13.13 2.22
CA ALA A 6 -7.70 -12.69 0.95
C ALA A 6 -6.26 -12.16 1.08
N PHE A 7 -5.88 -11.56 2.23
CA PHE A 7 -4.53 -11.03 2.44
C PHE A 7 -4.09 -11.09 3.92
N SER A 8 -2.77 -11.05 4.13
CA SER A 8 -2.16 -11.10 5.47
C SER A 8 -2.35 -9.80 6.26
N ARG A 9 -2.33 -9.90 7.59
CA ARG A 9 -2.41 -8.76 8.53
C ARG A 9 -1.30 -7.73 8.33
N LEU A 10 -0.15 -8.14 7.80
CA LEU A 10 0.95 -7.28 7.38
C LEU A 10 1.12 -7.38 5.87
N GLY A 11 1.23 -6.23 5.21
CA GLY A 11 1.59 -6.12 3.79
C GLY A 11 2.94 -5.44 3.60
N LEU A 12 3.55 -5.63 2.44
CA LEU A 12 4.82 -4.99 2.07
C LEU A 12 4.60 -3.98 0.92
N GLY A 13 4.97 -2.71 1.17
CA GLY A 13 4.94 -1.66 0.17
C GLY A 13 6.20 -1.65 -0.68
N ILE A 14 6.05 -1.75 -2.00
CA ILE A 14 7.17 -1.66 -2.96
C ILE A 14 7.17 -0.27 -3.58
N THR A 15 7.52 0.69 -2.75
CA THR A 15 7.49 2.13 -3.06
C THR A 15 8.80 2.79 -2.60
N GLY A 16 8.95 4.08 -2.80
CA GLY A 16 10.06 4.84 -2.27
C GLY A 16 11.44 4.29 -2.69
N PRO A 17 12.29 3.85 -1.73
CA PRO A 17 13.62 3.35 -2.05
C PRO A 17 13.60 2.09 -2.92
N HIS A 18 12.60 1.22 -2.76
CA HIS A 18 12.43 0.03 -3.59
C HIS A 18 12.14 0.32 -5.06
N ALA A 19 11.65 1.49 -5.37
CA ALA A 19 11.34 1.94 -6.73
C ALA A 19 12.40 2.92 -7.27
N SER A 20 13.59 2.94 -6.68
CA SER A 20 14.68 3.87 -7.03
C SER A 20 16.03 3.17 -7.07
N LEU A 21 17.07 3.91 -7.42
CA LEU A 21 18.47 3.43 -7.37
C LEU A 21 19.01 3.32 -5.93
N ALA A 22 18.31 3.85 -4.92
CA ALA A 22 18.73 3.77 -3.52
C ALA A 22 18.76 2.33 -2.98
N VAL A 23 18.01 1.42 -3.59
CA VAL A 23 18.06 -0.02 -3.28
C VAL A 23 18.27 -0.79 -4.57
N PRO A 24 19.33 -1.62 -4.66
CA PRO A 24 19.55 -2.48 -5.82
C PRO A 24 18.32 -3.37 -6.10
N LYS A 25 18.01 -3.54 -7.38
CA LYS A 25 16.85 -4.33 -7.82
C LYS A 25 16.82 -5.73 -7.18
N GLN A 26 17.95 -6.43 -7.19
CA GLN A 26 18.06 -7.78 -6.63
C GLN A 26 17.83 -7.81 -5.10
N ALA A 27 18.19 -6.75 -4.38
CA ALA A 27 17.90 -6.66 -2.95
C ALA A 27 16.39 -6.52 -2.69
N THR A 28 15.69 -5.74 -3.51
CA THR A 28 14.21 -5.65 -3.46
C THR A 28 13.56 -7.00 -3.77
N ILE A 29 14.02 -7.69 -4.83
CA ILE A 29 13.48 -9.01 -5.22
C ILE A 29 13.67 -10.04 -4.10
N ARG A 30 14.86 -10.10 -3.50
CA ARG A 30 15.11 -10.99 -2.35
C ARG A 30 14.19 -10.69 -1.17
N LEU A 31 14.03 -9.40 -0.83
CA LEU A 31 13.16 -9.00 0.28
C LEU A 31 11.68 -9.38 0.02
N ILE A 32 11.18 -9.24 -1.20
CA ILE A 32 9.82 -9.66 -1.57
C ILE A 32 9.67 -11.17 -1.41
N ARG A 33 10.62 -11.97 -1.87
CA ARG A 33 10.59 -13.43 -1.73
C ARG A 33 10.67 -13.88 -0.28
N GLU A 34 11.47 -13.20 0.52
CA GLU A 34 11.52 -13.43 1.96
C GLU A 34 10.19 -13.07 2.63
N ALA A 35 9.55 -11.97 2.25
CA ALA A 35 8.21 -11.61 2.74
C ALA A 35 7.19 -12.73 2.49
N VAL A 36 7.20 -13.32 1.28
CA VAL A 36 6.35 -14.49 0.97
C VAL A 36 6.66 -15.66 1.90
N GLY A 37 7.94 -15.96 2.13
CA GLY A 37 8.39 -17.01 3.07
C GLY A 37 7.94 -16.77 4.51
N LEU A 38 7.83 -15.50 4.93
CA LEU A 38 7.30 -15.09 6.23
C LEU A 38 5.76 -15.04 6.29
N GLY A 39 5.05 -15.48 5.25
CA GLY A 39 3.60 -15.50 5.22
C GLY A 39 2.93 -14.17 4.81
N VAL A 40 3.71 -13.17 4.39
CA VAL A 40 3.14 -11.94 3.80
C VAL A 40 2.55 -12.25 2.45
N THR A 41 1.27 -11.93 2.27
CA THR A 41 0.57 -12.11 0.98
C THR A 41 0.22 -10.78 0.32
N LEU A 42 0.02 -9.68 1.07
CA LEU A 42 -0.31 -8.37 0.53
C LEU A 42 0.93 -7.61 0.07
N PHE A 43 0.96 -7.25 -1.21
CA PHE A 43 2.00 -6.40 -1.82
C PHE A 43 1.37 -5.19 -2.47
N ASP A 44 1.82 -3.98 -2.06
CA ASP A 44 1.32 -2.71 -2.59
C ASP A 44 2.39 -1.99 -3.41
N THR A 45 1.98 -1.46 -4.56
CA THR A 45 2.82 -0.66 -5.43
C THR A 45 1.99 0.37 -6.22
N GLY A 46 2.54 0.93 -7.30
CA GLY A 46 1.82 1.82 -8.21
C GLY A 46 2.70 2.40 -9.33
N PRO A 47 2.10 2.84 -10.44
CA PRO A 47 2.81 3.35 -11.61
C PRO A 47 3.62 4.63 -11.34
N ALA A 48 3.20 5.44 -10.37
CA ALA A 48 3.91 6.65 -9.97
C ALA A 48 5.24 6.38 -9.24
N TYR A 49 5.43 5.18 -8.70
CA TYR A 49 6.62 4.83 -7.92
C TYR A 49 7.77 4.43 -8.82
N GLY A 50 8.79 5.33 -8.88
CA GLY A 50 9.97 5.12 -9.71
C GLY A 50 9.64 4.93 -11.20
N ARG A 51 8.61 5.60 -11.70
CA ARG A 51 8.12 5.45 -13.08
C ARG A 51 7.76 4.00 -13.44
N GLY A 52 7.09 3.30 -12.51
CA GLY A 52 6.69 1.92 -12.65
C GLY A 52 7.78 0.89 -12.31
N GLU A 53 8.93 1.34 -11.81
CA GLU A 53 10.02 0.43 -11.39
C GLU A 53 9.60 -0.46 -10.23
N GLY A 54 8.80 0.06 -9.26
CA GLY A 54 8.22 -0.74 -8.19
C GLY A 54 7.40 -1.92 -8.70
N GLU A 55 6.54 -1.67 -9.68
CA GLU A 55 5.72 -2.73 -10.31
C GLU A 55 6.57 -3.76 -11.07
N LYS A 56 7.62 -3.31 -11.78
CA LYS A 56 8.53 -4.23 -12.50
C LYS A 56 9.26 -5.16 -11.53
N ARG A 57 9.79 -4.62 -10.42
CA ARG A 57 10.50 -5.41 -9.41
C ARG A 57 9.58 -6.40 -8.73
N LEU A 58 8.34 -5.97 -8.40
CA LEU A 58 7.33 -6.84 -7.81
C LEU A 58 6.95 -7.96 -8.78
N GLY A 59 6.64 -7.64 -10.03
CA GLY A 59 6.30 -8.62 -11.05
C GLY A 59 7.42 -9.64 -11.29
N GLU A 60 8.68 -9.21 -11.32
CA GLU A 60 9.82 -10.12 -11.45
C GLU A 60 10.02 -11.01 -10.21
N ALA A 61 9.81 -10.46 -9.01
CA ALA A 61 9.94 -11.22 -7.79
C ALA A 61 8.90 -12.35 -7.68
N LEU A 62 7.65 -12.06 -8.09
CA LEU A 62 6.51 -12.97 -7.96
C LEU A 62 6.34 -13.90 -9.16
N SER A 63 6.99 -13.66 -10.29
CA SER A 63 6.79 -14.44 -11.54
C SER A 63 7.15 -15.93 -11.43
N ALA A 64 7.96 -16.31 -10.44
CA ALA A 64 8.33 -17.71 -10.16
C ALA A 64 7.41 -18.38 -9.13
N LEU A 65 6.40 -17.68 -8.62
CA LEU A 65 5.48 -18.17 -7.60
C LEU A 65 4.08 -18.36 -8.20
N PRO A 66 3.29 -19.31 -7.68
CA PRO A 66 1.87 -19.39 -8.01
C PRO A 66 1.17 -18.06 -7.75
N ARG A 67 0.33 -17.59 -8.70
CA ARG A 67 -0.29 -16.25 -8.66
C ARG A 67 -1.14 -16.03 -7.39
N GLU A 68 -1.76 -17.06 -6.90
CA GLU A 68 -2.62 -17.07 -5.71
C GLU A 68 -1.85 -16.89 -4.38
N LYS A 69 -0.53 -16.98 -4.40
CA LYS A 69 0.30 -16.73 -3.21
C LYS A 69 0.47 -15.25 -2.90
N ALA A 70 0.06 -14.35 -3.80
CA ALA A 70 0.20 -12.93 -3.62
C ALA A 70 -1.10 -12.19 -3.93
N PHE A 71 -1.53 -11.35 -2.98
CA PHE A 71 -2.55 -10.34 -3.17
C PHE A 71 -1.86 -9.05 -3.62
N ILE A 72 -2.03 -8.70 -4.89
CA ILE A 72 -1.34 -7.55 -5.50
C ILE A 72 -2.28 -6.35 -5.53
N ALA A 73 -1.92 -5.29 -4.80
CA ALA A 73 -2.54 -3.98 -4.89
C ALA A 73 -1.70 -3.05 -5.76
N THR A 74 -2.33 -2.38 -6.72
CA THR A 74 -1.72 -1.28 -7.48
C THR A 74 -2.65 -0.08 -7.54
N LYS A 75 -2.16 1.02 -8.11
CA LYS A 75 -2.88 2.29 -8.09
C LYS A 75 -3.08 2.84 -9.50
N ALA A 76 -4.10 3.69 -9.67
CA ALA A 76 -4.33 4.44 -10.90
C ALA A 76 -4.74 5.89 -10.57
N GLY A 77 -4.71 6.77 -11.57
CA GLY A 77 -5.04 8.20 -11.43
C GLY A 77 -3.82 9.10 -11.26
N ILE A 78 -2.69 8.59 -10.72
CA ILE A 78 -1.38 9.24 -10.84
C ILE A 78 -0.49 8.33 -11.68
N HIS A 79 -0.15 8.79 -12.87
CA HIS A 79 0.50 8.02 -13.92
C HIS A 79 2.03 7.97 -13.80
N VAL A 80 2.65 7.15 -14.64
CA VAL A 80 4.09 7.20 -14.92
C VAL A 80 4.44 8.63 -15.37
N GLY A 81 5.39 9.28 -14.69
CA GLY A 81 5.66 10.72 -14.92
C GLY A 81 4.94 11.65 -13.94
N ARG A 82 4.08 11.10 -13.06
CA ARG A 82 3.42 11.80 -11.96
C ARG A 82 2.39 12.86 -12.36
N TYR A 83 1.87 12.80 -13.58
CA TYR A 83 0.69 13.59 -13.93
C TYR A 83 -0.59 12.91 -13.43
N ARG A 84 -1.61 13.71 -13.17
CA ARG A 84 -2.87 13.32 -12.55
C ARG A 84 -3.96 13.28 -13.63
N ASP A 85 -4.64 12.12 -13.77
CA ASP A 85 -5.78 11.96 -14.65
C ASP A 85 -6.66 10.81 -14.17
N PHE A 86 -7.87 11.14 -13.74
CA PHE A 86 -8.89 10.19 -13.26
C PHE A 86 -9.99 9.96 -14.30
N SER A 87 -9.80 10.35 -15.55
CA SER A 87 -10.75 10.00 -16.61
C SER A 87 -10.85 8.47 -16.78
N PRO A 88 -12.04 7.94 -17.10
CA PRO A 88 -12.26 6.50 -17.24
C PRO A 88 -11.27 5.81 -18.20
N GLY A 89 -10.92 6.47 -19.31
CA GLY A 89 -9.96 5.97 -20.28
C GLY A 89 -8.53 5.93 -19.74
N ALA A 90 -8.11 6.96 -18.99
CA ALA A 90 -6.79 7.03 -18.39
C ALA A 90 -6.62 5.96 -17.29
N ILE A 91 -7.64 5.71 -16.48
CA ILE A 91 -7.62 4.64 -15.46
C ILE A 91 -7.45 3.26 -16.12
N GLU A 92 -8.22 2.94 -17.16
CA GLU A 92 -8.07 1.67 -17.88
C GLU A 92 -6.69 1.53 -18.53
N MET A 93 -6.19 2.57 -19.17
CA MET A 93 -4.86 2.58 -19.77
C MET A 93 -3.76 2.40 -18.72
N SER A 94 -3.88 3.05 -17.57
CA SER A 94 -2.97 2.91 -16.43
C SER A 94 -2.93 1.48 -15.94
N LEU A 95 -4.10 0.85 -15.71
CA LEU A 95 -4.19 -0.54 -15.25
C LEU A 95 -3.56 -1.49 -16.26
N LYS A 96 -3.87 -1.38 -17.56
CA LYS A 96 -3.25 -2.21 -18.60
C LYS A 96 -1.71 -2.10 -18.62
N GLY A 97 -1.19 -0.89 -18.40
CA GLY A 97 0.23 -0.66 -18.26
C GLY A 97 0.81 -1.31 -16.99
N SER A 98 0.10 -1.25 -15.86
CA SER A 98 0.48 -1.89 -14.60
C SER A 98 0.51 -3.41 -14.73
N LEU A 99 -0.49 -4.03 -15.35
CA LEU A 99 -0.53 -5.48 -15.61
C LEU A 99 0.70 -5.97 -16.39
N LYS A 100 1.11 -5.21 -17.41
CA LYS A 100 2.34 -5.53 -18.18
C LYS A 100 3.59 -5.47 -17.31
N ARG A 101 3.75 -4.43 -16.47
CA ARG A 101 4.90 -4.28 -15.58
C ARG A 101 4.92 -5.32 -14.48
N LEU A 102 3.75 -5.65 -13.92
CA LEU A 102 3.55 -6.67 -12.90
C LEU A 102 3.63 -8.11 -13.45
N ARG A 103 3.62 -8.30 -14.79
CA ARG A 103 3.65 -9.62 -15.44
C ARG A 103 2.51 -10.53 -14.96
N THR A 104 1.31 -9.97 -14.82
CA THR A 104 0.14 -10.69 -14.31
C THR A 104 -1.10 -10.36 -15.15
N PRO A 105 -2.04 -11.29 -15.32
CA PRO A 105 -3.27 -11.04 -16.06
C PRO A 105 -4.25 -10.16 -15.29
N HIS A 106 -4.16 -10.08 -13.96
CA HIS A 106 -5.02 -9.27 -13.11
C HIS A 106 -4.30 -8.79 -11.86
N VAL A 107 -4.84 -7.74 -11.23
CA VAL A 107 -4.52 -7.36 -9.86
C VAL A 107 -5.67 -7.77 -8.94
N ASP A 108 -5.36 -7.97 -7.65
CA ASP A 108 -6.40 -8.27 -6.68
C ASP A 108 -7.11 -7.00 -6.23
N LEU A 109 -6.39 -5.87 -6.13
CA LEU A 109 -6.98 -4.59 -5.76
C LEU A 109 -6.43 -3.46 -6.65
N LEU A 110 -7.34 -2.75 -7.30
CA LEU A 110 -7.04 -1.50 -7.99
C LEU A 110 -7.49 -0.33 -7.13
N LEU A 111 -6.56 0.50 -6.69
CA LEU A 111 -6.84 1.68 -5.89
C LEU A 111 -6.80 2.96 -6.74
N LEU A 112 -7.77 3.83 -6.58
CA LEU A 112 -7.65 5.22 -7.03
C LEU A 112 -6.71 5.96 -6.10
N HIS A 113 -5.68 6.61 -6.65
CA HIS A 113 -4.58 7.20 -5.89
C HIS A 113 -4.87 8.66 -5.48
N GLY A 114 -5.71 8.84 -4.47
CA GLY A 114 -6.11 10.15 -3.95
C GLY A 114 -6.98 10.95 -4.93
N PRO A 115 -8.12 10.43 -5.37
CA PRO A 115 -9.06 11.19 -6.20
C PRO A 115 -9.65 12.35 -5.39
N ALA A 116 -9.93 13.48 -6.01
CA ALA A 116 -10.79 14.48 -5.40
C ALA A 116 -12.26 14.01 -5.50
N ALA A 117 -13.13 14.49 -4.61
CA ALA A 117 -14.54 14.06 -4.59
C ALA A 117 -15.23 14.22 -5.95
N HIS A 118 -14.99 15.32 -6.67
CA HIS A 118 -15.58 15.59 -7.98
C HIS A 118 -15.05 14.68 -9.10
N GLU A 119 -13.94 13.96 -8.87
CA GLU A 119 -13.38 12.98 -9.81
C GLU A 119 -14.02 11.60 -9.67
N LEU A 120 -14.73 11.33 -8.57
CA LEU A 120 -15.49 10.09 -8.33
C LEU A 120 -16.85 10.11 -9.08
N THR A 121 -16.80 10.29 -10.38
CA THR A 121 -17.99 10.40 -11.24
C THR A 121 -18.62 9.03 -11.51
N ASP A 122 -19.93 9.00 -11.81
CA ASP A 122 -20.63 7.77 -12.21
C ASP A 122 -19.96 7.08 -13.41
N LYS A 123 -19.43 7.87 -14.37
CA LYS A 123 -18.70 7.33 -15.51
C LYS A 123 -17.43 6.61 -15.09
N LEU A 124 -16.71 7.13 -14.09
CA LEU A 124 -15.53 6.46 -13.56
C LEU A 124 -15.92 5.20 -12.81
N ILE A 125 -16.91 5.25 -11.93
CA ILE A 125 -17.41 4.10 -11.17
C ILE A 125 -17.89 3.00 -12.11
N THR A 126 -18.68 3.33 -13.14
CA THR A 126 -19.09 2.38 -14.18
C THR A 126 -17.88 1.74 -14.87
N ARG A 127 -16.85 2.53 -15.21
CA ARG A 127 -15.62 1.98 -15.82
C ARG A 127 -14.91 1.02 -14.88
N LEU A 128 -14.80 1.34 -13.60
CA LEU A 128 -14.19 0.45 -12.60
C LEU A 128 -14.95 -0.88 -12.48
N SER A 129 -16.29 -0.84 -12.50
CA SER A 129 -17.13 -2.05 -12.51
C SER A 129 -16.86 -2.91 -13.75
N VAL A 130 -16.78 -2.30 -14.94
CA VAL A 130 -16.43 -3.02 -16.19
C VAL A 130 -15.03 -3.65 -16.10
N LEU A 131 -14.03 -2.98 -15.50
CA LEU A 131 -12.70 -3.56 -15.33
C LEU A 131 -12.72 -4.76 -14.39
N ARG A 132 -13.58 -4.74 -13.35
CA ARG A 132 -13.81 -5.86 -12.44
C ARG A 132 -14.51 -7.02 -13.13
N GLU A 133 -15.58 -6.77 -13.88
CA GLU A 133 -16.33 -7.78 -14.66
C GLU A 133 -15.43 -8.47 -15.69
N ARG A 134 -14.50 -7.74 -16.31
CA ARG A 134 -13.50 -8.28 -17.24
C ARG A 134 -12.36 -9.04 -16.54
N GLY A 135 -12.37 -9.13 -15.21
CA GLY A 135 -11.36 -9.83 -14.43
C GLY A 135 -9.98 -9.17 -14.43
N LEU A 136 -9.86 -7.89 -14.81
CA LEU A 136 -8.57 -7.17 -14.80
C LEU A 136 -8.19 -6.67 -13.38
N ALA A 137 -9.19 -6.43 -12.54
CA ALA A 137 -9.05 -6.17 -11.11
C ALA A 137 -10.16 -6.94 -10.38
N ARG A 138 -9.83 -7.63 -9.30
CA ARG A 138 -10.83 -8.38 -8.50
C ARG A 138 -11.65 -7.46 -7.62
N HIS A 139 -10.96 -6.48 -7.02
CA HIS A 139 -11.53 -5.48 -6.12
C HIS A 139 -11.11 -4.09 -6.54
N ILE A 140 -11.91 -3.10 -6.17
CA ILE A 140 -11.65 -1.67 -6.41
C ILE A 140 -11.67 -0.92 -5.07
N GLY A 141 -10.83 0.12 -4.96
CA GLY A 141 -10.75 0.89 -3.73
C GLY A 141 -10.19 2.30 -3.94
N VAL A 142 -10.05 3.03 -2.85
CA VAL A 142 -9.46 4.37 -2.82
C VAL A 142 -8.31 4.42 -1.81
N CYS A 143 -7.19 5.02 -2.21
CA CYS A 143 -6.10 5.37 -1.31
C CYS A 143 -6.15 6.88 -1.05
N GLY A 144 -6.26 7.29 0.21
CA GLY A 144 -6.37 8.70 0.57
C GLY A 144 -5.96 9.00 2.00
N ARG A 145 -6.00 10.29 2.37
CA ARG A 145 -5.63 10.78 3.71
C ARG A 145 -6.65 11.75 4.30
N GLY A 146 -7.75 11.99 3.60
CA GLY A 146 -8.69 13.04 3.96
C GLY A 146 -10.09 12.84 3.37
N PRO A 147 -10.71 13.90 2.87
CA PRO A 147 -12.11 13.90 2.44
C PRO A 147 -12.41 12.94 1.28
N GLU A 148 -11.40 12.52 0.51
CA GLU A 148 -11.54 11.52 -0.55
C GLU A 148 -12.00 10.16 -0.04
N ILE A 149 -11.65 9.80 1.20
CA ILE A 149 -12.14 8.56 1.83
C ILE A 149 -13.64 8.65 2.09
N ALA A 150 -14.10 9.76 2.69
CA ALA A 150 -15.53 9.99 2.93
C ALA A 150 -16.31 9.97 1.61
N ALA A 151 -15.82 10.70 0.60
CA ALA A 151 -16.45 10.73 -0.72
C ALA A 151 -16.53 9.36 -1.38
N ALA A 152 -15.48 8.54 -1.24
CA ALA A 152 -15.50 7.15 -1.73
C ALA A 152 -16.57 6.31 -1.01
N LEU A 153 -16.66 6.41 0.31
CA LEU A 153 -17.67 5.69 1.11
C LEU A 153 -19.08 6.12 0.76
N ASP A 154 -19.31 7.41 0.44
CA ASP A 154 -20.62 7.93 0.00
C ASP A 154 -21.11 7.28 -1.29
N THR A 155 -20.21 6.84 -2.18
CA THR A 155 -20.60 6.18 -3.43
C THR A 155 -21.13 4.76 -3.23
N GLY A 156 -20.74 4.07 -2.14
CA GLY A 156 -21.04 2.66 -1.90
C GLY A 156 -20.40 1.69 -2.91
N ALA A 157 -19.48 2.15 -3.77
CA ALA A 157 -18.96 1.38 -4.90
C ALA A 157 -17.65 0.64 -4.60
N PHE A 158 -16.95 0.98 -3.52
CA PHE A 158 -15.59 0.52 -3.26
C PHE A 158 -15.53 -0.61 -2.22
N ASP A 159 -14.68 -1.60 -2.48
CA ASP A 159 -14.46 -2.77 -1.63
C ASP A 159 -13.42 -2.49 -0.54
N ALA A 160 -12.53 -1.51 -0.74
CA ALA A 160 -11.46 -1.19 0.20
C ALA A 160 -11.10 0.30 0.22
N VAL A 161 -10.61 0.75 1.37
CA VAL A 161 -9.91 2.03 1.54
C VAL A 161 -8.50 1.76 2.06
N MET A 162 -7.54 2.57 1.59
CA MET A 162 -6.16 2.58 2.09
C MET A 162 -5.91 3.97 2.69
N ALA A 163 -5.75 4.03 4.01
CA ALA A 163 -5.70 5.29 4.76
C ALA A 163 -4.65 5.25 5.88
N PRO A 164 -4.16 6.40 6.40
CA PRO A 164 -3.30 6.44 7.56
C PRO A 164 -3.97 5.78 8.78
N VAL A 165 -3.22 4.88 9.44
CA VAL A 165 -3.60 4.27 10.72
C VAL A 165 -2.39 4.29 11.63
N ASN A 166 -2.35 5.22 12.55
CA ASN A 166 -1.25 5.41 13.52
C ASN A 166 -1.77 6.12 14.78
N PRO A 167 -1.04 6.11 15.89
CA PRO A 167 -1.49 6.70 17.16
C PRO A 167 -1.79 8.22 17.13
N SER A 168 -1.43 8.90 16.04
CA SER A 168 -1.60 10.36 15.89
C SER A 168 -2.71 10.74 14.90
N ILE A 169 -3.53 9.78 14.43
CA ILE A 169 -4.68 10.12 13.56
C ILE A 169 -5.72 10.90 14.35
N SER A 170 -6.42 11.82 13.67
CA SER A 170 -7.48 12.61 14.28
C SER A 170 -8.75 11.78 14.52
N ASP A 171 -9.60 12.25 15.43
CA ASP A 171 -10.92 11.66 15.68
C ASP A 171 -11.75 11.57 14.40
N ALA A 172 -11.67 12.59 13.53
CA ALA A 172 -12.35 12.58 12.23
C ALA A 172 -11.83 11.45 11.31
N ALA A 173 -10.52 11.19 11.30
CA ALA A 173 -9.96 10.07 10.55
C ALA A 173 -10.38 8.73 11.15
N THR A 174 -10.37 8.58 12.47
CA THR A 174 -10.88 7.39 13.17
C THR A 174 -12.35 7.13 12.81
N ALA A 175 -13.19 8.14 12.88
CA ALA A 175 -14.61 8.02 12.49
C ALA A 175 -14.81 7.58 11.03
N GLN A 176 -13.93 8.00 10.10
CA GLN A 176 -13.96 7.51 8.72
C GLN A 176 -13.58 6.03 8.60
N LEU A 177 -12.60 5.55 9.39
CA LEU A 177 -12.22 4.14 9.42
C LEU A 177 -13.36 3.27 10.00
N ASP A 178 -14.00 3.72 11.07
CA ASP A 178 -15.14 3.04 11.69
C ASP A 178 -16.33 2.99 10.73
N ARG A 179 -16.56 4.08 9.98
CA ARG A 179 -17.58 4.11 8.94
C ARG A 179 -17.26 3.13 7.81
N ALA A 180 -16.00 3.03 7.36
CA ALA A 180 -15.59 2.05 6.36
C ALA A 180 -15.87 0.63 6.84
N ARG A 181 -15.49 0.31 8.08
CA ARG A 181 -15.76 -0.98 8.71
C ARG A 181 -17.25 -1.31 8.77
N SER A 182 -18.06 -0.37 9.24
CA SER A 182 -19.52 -0.51 9.35
C SER A 182 -20.20 -0.71 8.00
N ALA A 183 -19.66 -0.13 6.94
CA ALA A 183 -20.10 -0.31 5.56
C ALA A 183 -19.62 -1.61 4.90
N GLY A 184 -18.85 -2.45 5.60
CA GLY A 184 -18.28 -3.66 5.03
C GLY A 184 -17.12 -3.40 4.06
N VAL A 185 -16.49 -2.23 4.13
CA VAL A 185 -15.33 -1.85 3.31
C VAL A 185 -14.05 -2.20 4.06
N SER A 186 -13.15 -2.91 3.41
CA SER A 186 -11.86 -3.31 4.01
C SER A 186 -10.93 -2.11 4.19
N VAL A 187 -10.22 -2.07 5.33
CA VAL A 187 -9.28 -1.00 5.67
C VAL A 187 -7.84 -1.51 5.62
N ILE A 188 -7.04 -0.94 4.74
CA ILE A 188 -5.60 -1.18 4.66
C ILE A 188 -4.88 0.04 5.25
N GLY A 189 -4.25 -0.15 6.42
CA GLY A 189 -3.51 0.89 7.12
C GLY A 189 -2.18 1.21 6.46
N ILE A 190 -1.93 2.49 6.25
CA ILE A 190 -0.63 3.03 5.83
C ILE A 190 -0.10 4.01 6.88
N GLU A 191 1.18 4.39 6.75
CA GLU A 191 1.80 5.37 7.65
C GLU A 191 1.73 4.97 9.14
N ALA A 192 1.71 3.68 9.45
CA ALA A 192 1.58 3.16 10.81
C ALA A 192 2.62 3.74 11.78
N MET A 193 3.82 4.05 11.29
CA MET A 193 4.91 4.62 12.09
C MET A 193 5.05 6.15 11.92
N ALA A 194 4.05 6.82 11.33
CA ALA A 194 4.08 8.27 11.21
C ALA A 194 3.98 8.91 12.62
N GLY A 195 4.83 9.91 12.87
CA GLY A 195 4.91 10.55 14.18
C GLY A 195 5.66 9.77 15.26
N ALA A 196 6.01 8.49 15.06
CA ALA A 196 6.82 7.74 15.99
C ALA A 196 8.22 8.35 16.19
N GLN A 197 8.87 8.01 17.30
CA GLN A 197 10.22 8.47 17.62
C GLN A 197 11.19 8.23 16.45
N ALA A 198 12.04 9.22 16.16
CA ALA A 198 13.10 9.06 15.19
C ALA A 198 14.13 8.04 15.70
N SER A 199 14.57 7.14 14.84
CA SER A 199 15.72 6.29 15.18
C SER A 199 16.94 7.16 15.42
N SER A 200 17.62 6.95 16.55
CA SER A 200 18.92 7.57 16.87
C SER A 200 20.09 6.88 16.16
N SER A 201 19.83 5.80 15.41
CA SER A 201 20.89 5.07 14.73
C SER A 201 21.43 5.82 13.51
N LEU A 202 22.74 5.83 13.35
CA LEU A 202 23.37 6.33 12.14
C LEU A 202 22.90 5.53 10.90
N PRO A 203 22.80 6.19 9.74
CA PRO A 203 22.43 5.50 8.50
C PRO A 203 23.49 4.45 8.15
N ARG A 204 23.03 3.22 7.91
CA ARG A 204 23.89 2.07 7.57
C ARG A 204 23.73 1.62 6.12
N SER A 205 22.85 2.28 5.36
CA SER A 205 22.57 1.96 3.96
C SER A 205 22.11 3.20 3.18
N ILE A 206 22.20 3.14 1.87
CA ILE A 206 21.65 4.18 0.98
C ILE A 206 20.11 4.28 1.16
N GLY A 207 19.45 3.18 1.47
CA GLY A 207 18.03 3.19 1.84
C GLY A 207 17.73 4.04 3.08
N ASP A 208 18.61 3.99 4.10
CA ASP A 208 18.46 4.83 5.30
C ASP A 208 18.65 6.31 4.97
N ILE A 209 19.62 6.63 4.11
CA ILE A 209 19.87 7.99 3.61
C ILE A 209 18.63 8.50 2.87
N TRP A 210 17.97 7.65 2.07
CA TRP A 210 16.74 8.01 1.39
C TRP A 210 15.64 8.39 2.37
N TYR A 211 15.45 7.63 3.46
CA TYR A 211 14.46 7.95 4.50
C TYR A 211 14.78 9.26 5.22
N LEU A 212 16.05 9.52 5.51
CA LEU A 212 16.50 10.79 6.11
C LEU A 212 16.22 11.98 5.18
N ALA A 213 16.54 11.85 3.89
CA ALA A 213 16.28 12.88 2.89
C ALA A 213 14.78 13.14 2.74
N ARG A 214 13.94 12.10 2.75
CA ARG A 214 12.47 12.24 2.75
C ARG A 214 11.98 12.97 4.00
N ALA A 215 12.45 12.59 5.18
CA ALA A 215 12.07 13.23 6.44
C ALA A 215 12.48 14.71 6.49
N ALA A 216 13.68 15.03 5.99
CA ALA A 216 14.15 16.42 5.86
C ALA A 216 13.24 17.21 4.91
N LYS A 217 12.92 16.66 3.74
CA LYS A 217 11.99 17.28 2.78
C LYS A 217 10.61 17.52 3.42
N GLN A 218 10.05 16.54 4.12
CA GLN A 218 8.74 16.70 4.78
C GLN A 218 8.75 17.82 5.82
N ARG A 219 9.86 17.98 6.58
CA ARG A 219 10.01 19.11 7.52
C ARG A 219 10.05 20.46 6.80
N LEU A 220 10.82 20.57 5.72
CA LEU A 220 10.94 21.78 4.93
C LEU A 220 9.61 22.20 4.27
N THR A 221 8.77 21.23 3.92
CA THR A 221 7.45 21.48 3.26
C THR A 221 6.29 21.54 4.25
N GLY A 222 6.54 21.52 5.56
CA GLY A 222 5.49 21.51 6.59
C GLY A 222 4.62 20.23 6.61
N GLN A 223 5.03 19.19 5.92
CA GLN A 223 4.32 17.92 5.82
C GLN A 223 4.80 16.86 6.82
N ALA A 224 5.75 17.21 7.67
CA ALA A 224 6.24 16.30 8.69
C ALA A 224 5.16 16.07 9.76
N PRO A 225 4.84 14.81 10.11
CA PRO A 225 3.95 14.55 11.23
C PRO A 225 4.57 15.09 12.53
N ALA A 226 3.73 15.48 13.48
CA ALA A 226 4.18 15.85 14.82
C ALA A 226 5.01 14.68 15.41
N ARG A 227 6.07 15.01 16.15
CA ARG A 227 6.85 13.98 16.82
C ARG A 227 6.08 13.45 18.03
N GLY A 228 5.80 12.16 18.02
CA GLY A 228 5.26 11.45 19.17
C GLY A 228 6.36 10.85 20.04
N GLU A 229 5.97 10.42 21.22
CA GLU A 229 6.83 9.70 22.17
C GLU A 229 6.80 8.17 21.93
N THR A 230 5.89 7.71 21.08
CA THR A 230 5.66 6.28 20.81
C THR A 230 6.81 5.68 19.99
N SER A 231 7.32 4.52 20.39
CA SER A 231 8.30 3.78 19.60
C SER A 231 7.68 3.31 18.27
N ARG A 232 8.52 2.99 17.29
CA ARG A 232 8.03 2.49 15.98
C ARG A 232 7.32 1.16 16.11
N GLU A 233 7.81 0.32 16.99
CA GLU A 233 7.25 -0.99 17.30
C GLU A 233 5.87 -0.85 17.93
N ALA A 234 5.74 0.01 18.95
CA ALA A 234 4.46 0.26 19.60
C ALA A 234 3.45 0.93 18.65
N ALA A 235 3.90 1.81 17.74
CA ALA A 235 3.03 2.40 16.73
C ALA A 235 2.52 1.36 15.73
N LEU A 236 3.36 0.39 15.33
CA LEU A 236 2.94 -0.72 14.49
C LEU A 236 1.95 -1.64 15.22
N ASP A 237 2.24 -1.99 16.49
CA ASP A 237 1.36 -2.81 17.31
C ASP A 237 -0.02 -2.16 17.46
N TRP A 238 -0.04 -0.83 17.69
CA TRP A 238 -1.29 -0.06 17.76
C TRP A 238 -2.08 -0.13 16.45
N ALA A 239 -1.41 0.06 15.30
CA ALA A 239 -2.05 0.02 14.00
C ALA A 239 -2.59 -1.39 13.66
N LEU A 240 -1.84 -2.44 14.01
CA LEU A 240 -2.27 -3.82 13.87
C LEU A 240 -3.45 -4.16 14.81
N ALA A 241 -3.48 -3.61 16.02
CA ALA A 241 -4.56 -3.84 16.97
C ALA A 241 -5.80 -2.98 16.73
N HIS A 242 -5.73 -1.97 15.86
CA HIS A 242 -6.85 -1.05 15.62
C HIS A 242 -8.06 -1.82 15.04
N PRO A 243 -9.27 -1.70 15.65
CA PRO A 243 -10.40 -2.58 15.34
C PRO A 243 -10.92 -2.44 13.90
N ALA A 244 -10.73 -1.28 13.27
CA ALA A 244 -11.14 -1.07 11.89
C ALA A 244 -10.13 -1.59 10.87
N THR A 245 -8.93 -2.04 11.27
CA THR A 245 -7.83 -2.36 10.34
C THR A 245 -7.79 -3.85 9.99
N ASP A 246 -7.86 -4.17 8.71
CA ASP A 246 -7.73 -5.55 8.21
C ASP A 246 -6.27 -5.91 7.94
N SER A 247 -5.47 -4.96 7.44
CA SER A 247 -4.03 -5.14 7.20
C SER A 247 -3.27 -3.83 7.35
N VAL A 248 -1.99 -3.90 7.68
CA VAL A 248 -1.09 -2.75 7.77
C VAL A 248 0.07 -2.89 6.80
N LEU A 249 0.28 -1.88 5.95
CA LEU A 249 1.43 -1.86 5.05
C LEU A 249 2.69 -1.36 5.77
N CYS A 250 3.72 -2.17 5.75
CA CYS A 250 5.06 -1.75 6.15
C CYS A 250 5.92 -1.40 4.93
N LEU A 251 6.87 -0.49 5.12
CA LEU A 251 7.89 -0.14 4.15
C LEU A 251 9.25 -0.27 4.83
N THR A 252 10.01 -1.30 4.47
CA THR A 252 11.35 -1.54 5.01
C THR A 252 12.28 -2.06 3.91
N THR A 253 13.57 -1.71 4.01
CA THR A 253 14.62 -2.24 3.14
C THR A 253 15.49 -3.29 3.84
N ARG A 254 15.16 -3.63 5.09
CA ARG A 254 15.94 -4.52 5.95
C ARG A 254 15.16 -5.79 6.26
N GLN A 255 15.78 -6.94 6.02
CA GLN A 255 15.24 -8.27 6.32
C GLN A 255 14.86 -8.42 7.80
N ALA A 256 15.75 -8.00 8.71
CA ALA A 256 15.49 -8.08 10.15
C ALA A 256 14.25 -7.28 10.58
N HIS A 257 14.02 -6.09 9.99
CA HIS A 257 12.81 -5.31 10.28
C HIS A 257 11.57 -5.98 9.68
N LEU A 258 11.68 -6.59 8.49
CA LEU A 258 10.58 -7.33 7.88
C LEU A 258 10.18 -8.52 8.75
N ALA A 259 11.15 -9.32 9.19
CA ALA A 259 10.92 -10.48 10.07
C ALA A 259 10.28 -10.07 11.41
N ALA A 260 10.82 -9.03 12.07
CA ALA A 260 10.26 -8.52 13.31
C ALA A 260 8.81 -8.01 13.13
N ASN A 261 8.52 -7.30 12.04
CA ASN A 261 7.18 -6.82 11.75
C ASN A 261 6.21 -7.97 11.43
N ALA A 262 6.66 -9.00 10.71
CA ALA A 262 5.86 -10.19 10.43
C ALA A 262 5.49 -10.94 11.71
N GLN A 263 6.46 -11.12 12.62
CA GLN A 263 6.22 -11.72 13.94
C GLN A 263 5.18 -10.93 14.76
N ARG A 264 5.28 -9.59 14.78
CA ARG A 264 4.29 -8.72 15.46
C ARG A 264 2.89 -8.85 14.87
N ALA A 265 2.79 -9.07 13.58
CA ALA A 265 1.53 -9.31 12.89
C ALA A 265 0.99 -10.76 13.07
N GLY A 266 1.67 -11.61 13.84
CA GLY A 266 1.30 -13.01 14.05
C GLY A 266 1.48 -13.87 12.81
N LEU A 267 2.37 -13.48 11.88
CA LEU A 267 2.68 -14.29 10.71
C LEU A 267 3.78 -15.29 11.05
N GLU A 268 3.53 -16.54 10.71
CA GLU A 268 4.48 -17.63 10.87
C GLU A 268 5.20 -17.93 9.56
N ALA A 269 6.50 -18.19 9.64
CA ALA A 269 7.26 -18.64 8.49
C ALA A 269 6.63 -19.94 7.94
N LYS A 270 6.16 -19.89 6.70
CA LYS A 270 5.72 -21.10 5.99
C LYS A 270 6.96 -21.87 5.57
N ALA A 271 6.92 -23.22 5.72
CA ALA A 271 8.00 -24.08 5.26
C ALA A 271 8.42 -23.69 3.83
N ALA A 272 9.73 -23.59 3.61
CA ALA A 272 10.29 -23.17 2.33
C ALA A 272 9.65 -24.00 1.20
N ILE A 273 9.06 -23.29 0.23
CA ILE A 273 8.63 -23.93 -1.02
C ILE A 273 9.92 -24.24 -1.77
N THR A 274 10.35 -25.51 -1.66
CA THR A 274 11.46 -26.08 -2.44
C THR A 274 11.10 -26.12 -3.93
#